data_763420731774618cb50ae9fff26dc95c
#
_entry.id   763420731774618cb50ae9fff26dc95c
#
_cell.length_a   1.000
_cell.length_b   1.000
_cell.length_c   1.000
_cell.angle_alpha   90.00
_cell.angle_beta   90.00
_cell.angle_gamma   90.00
#
_symmetry.space_group_name_H-M   'P 1'
#
loop_
_entity.id
_entity.type
_entity.pdbx_description
1 polymer ?
#
loop_
_entity_poly.entity_id
_entity_poly.type
_entity_poly.pdbx_seq_one_letter_code
_entity_poly.pdbx_strand_id
1 'polypeptide(L)'
;MGFQLERLAEAKRWLLQALRDLKAAKDSTNAGNYEWASFQAQQSAEKAVKALLHGLGVGAWGHSLVELLETLKNQGSEEMIVYARELDRHYIPSRYPNSYESGYPAMYYDKETAERAINYCEAIINWVRMRLEKIGLRM
;
A
#
# COMPACT_ATOMS: atom_id res chain seq x y z
N MET A 1 -23.80 -12.33 11.39
CA MET A 1 -23.35 -11.20 12.25
C MET A 1 -21.94 -11.40 12.77
N GLY A 2 -21.61 -12.54 13.41
CA GLY A 2 -20.28 -12.79 13.96
C GLY A 2 -19.17 -12.74 12.94
N PHE A 3 -19.33 -13.36 11.79
CA PHE A 3 -18.31 -13.38 10.74
C PHE A 3 -18.01 -11.99 10.18
N GLN A 4 -19.03 -11.15 10.02
CA GLN A 4 -18.84 -9.80 9.54
C GLN A 4 -18.06 -8.96 10.56
N LEU A 5 -18.38 -9.08 11.84
CA LEU A 5 -17.67 -8.35 12.90
C LEU A 5 -16.20 -8.78 12.97
N GLU A 6 -15.93 -10.08 12.83
CA GLU A 6 -14.56 -10.60 12.82
C GLU A 6 -13.77 -10.09 11.61
N ARG A 7 -14.40 -10.07 10.42
CA ARG A 7 -13.77 -9.54 9.22
C ARG A 7 -13.45 -8.07 9.35
N LEU A 8 -14.36 -7.28 9.92
CA LEU A 8 -14.13 -5.84 10.10
C LEU A 8 -13.06 -5.59 11.15
N ALA A 9 -13.00 -6.39 12.22
CA ALA A 9 -11.93 -6.29 13.21
C ALA A 9 -10.57 -6.56 12.58
N GLU A 10 -10.47 -7.60 11.76
CA GLU A 10 -9.22 -7.91 11.04
C GLU A 10 -8.85 -6.81 10.06
N ALA A 11 -9.83 -6.32 9.29
CA ALA A 11 -9.61 -5.20 8.38
C ALA A 11 -9.04 -3.98 9.11
N LYS A 12 -9.57 -3.68 10.29
CA LYS A 12 -9.10 -2.54 11.08
C LYS A 12 -7.65 -2.71 11.50
N ARG A 13 -7.24 -3.92 11.92
CA ARG A 13 -5.85 -4.19 12.29
C ARG A 13 -4.90 -3.88 11.13
N TRP A 14 -5.23 -4.35 9.93
CA TRP A 14 -4.42 -4.12 8.75
C TRP A 14 -4.39 -2.64 8.35
N LEU A 15 -5.54 -1.98 8.42
CA LEU A 15 -5.62 -0.56 8.08
C LEU A 15 -4.80 0.30 9.05
N LEU A 16 -4.87 0.01 10.34
CA LEU A 16 -4.08 0.75 11.33
C LEU A 16 -2.60 0.60 11.08
N GLN A 17 -2.12 -0.60 10.73
CA GLN A 17 -0.70 -0.77 10.39
C GLN A 17 -0.35 -0.06 9.08
N ALA A 18 -1.24 -0.09 8.10
CA ALA A 18 -1.03 0.66 6.85
C ALA A 18 -0.81 2.15 7.13
N LEU A 19 -1.61 2.73 8.04
CA LEU A 19 -1.48 4.13 8.41
C LEU A 19 -0.16 4.41 9.13
N ARG A 20 0.34 3.47 9.95
CA ARG A 20 1.65 3.59 10.58
C ARG A 20 2.78 3.54 9.54
N ASP A 21 2.66 2.65 8.56
CA ASP A 21 3.65 2.55 7.48
C ASP A 21 3.67 3.83 6.64
N LEU A 22 2.50 4.44 6.42
CA LEU A 22 2.43 5.74 5.73
C LEU A 22 3.16 6.83 6.51
N LYS A 23 2.97 6.87 7.83
CA LYS A 23 3.70 7.82 8.68
C LYS A 23 5.20 7.58 8.57
N ALA A 24 5.64 6.33 8.63
CA ALA A 24 7.05 5.98 8.48
C ALA A 24 7.60 6.44 7.14
N ALA A 25 6.83 6.30 6.05
CA ALA A 25 7.24 6.75 4.73
C ALA A 25 7.46 8.27 4.71
N LYS A 26 6.55 9.02 5.32
CA LYS A 26 6.68 10.48 5.41
C LYS A 26 7.91 10.89 6.24
N ASP A 27 8.13 10.21 7.37
CA ASP A 27 9.29 10.47 8.21
C ASP A 27 10.59 10.14 7.47
N SER A 28 10.62 9.05 6.73
CA SER A 28 11.79 8.66 5.92
C SER A 28 12.09 9.69 4.83
N THR A 29 11.04 10.23 4.18
CA THR A 29 11.21 11.28 3.18
C THR A 29 11.83 12.53 3.81
N ASN A 30 11.35 12.93 4.98
CA ASN A 30 11.86 14.10 5.68
C ASN A 30 13.31 13.91 6.13
N ALA A 31 13.72 12.67 6.39
CA ALA A 31 15.08 12.33 6.78
C ALA A 31 16.02 12.10 5.58
N GLY A 32 15.51 12.17 4.35
CA GLY A 32 16.29 11.94 3.14
C GLY A 32 16.49 10.48 2.78
N ASN A 33 15.75 9.57 3.38
CA ASN A 33 15.81 8.13 3.10
C ASN A 33 14.76 7.77 2.03
N TYR A 34 14.97 8.24 0.81
CA TYR A 34 13.96 8.18 -0.25
C TYR A 34 13.67 6.77 -0.74
N GLU A 35 14.68 5.90 -0.79
CA GLU A 35 14.48 4.49 -1.15
C GLU A 35 13.60 3.78 -0.11
N TRP A 36 13.85 4.01 1.18
CA TRP A 36 13.04 3.44 2.25
C TRP A 36 11.63 4.02 2.25
N ALA A 37 11.50 5.32 2.04
CA ALA A 37 10.18 5.97 1.95
C ALA A 37 9.33 5.33 0.86
N SER A 38 9.92 5.09 -0.31
CA SER A 38 9.22 4.49 -1.44
C SER A 38 8.79 3.06 -1.16
N PHE A 39 9.66 2.27 -0.50
CA PHE A 39 9.31 0.92 -0.07
C PHE A 39 8.19 0.94 0.97
N GLN A 40 8.29 1.81 1.95
CA GLN A 40 7.27 1.91 3.00
C GLN A 40 5.91 2.34 2.44
N ALA A 41 5.91 3.22 1.43
CA ALA A 41 4.67 3.61 0.76
C ALA A 41 4.02 2.41 0.05
N GLN A 42 4.81 1.58 -0.62
CA GLN A 42 4.32 0.36 -1.25
C GLN A 42 3.75 -0.60 -0.19
N GLN A 43 4.45 -0.78 0.93
CA GLN A 43 4.00 -1.65 2.02
C GLN A 43 2.71 -1.14 2.66
N SER A 44 2.60 0.16 2.85
CA SER A 44 1.39 0.78 3.39
C SER A 44 0.19 0.51 2.48
N ALA A 45 0.34 0.77 1.19
CA ALA A 45 -0.73 0.54 0.22
C ALA A 45 -1.12 -0.94 0.15
N GLU A 46 -0.15 -1.83 0.17
CA GLU A 46 -0.40 -3.28 0.17
C GLU A 46 -1.24 -3.68 1.38
N LYS A 47 -0.87 -3.23 2.57
CA LYS A 47 -1.63 -3.54 3.79
C LYS A 47 -3.04 -2.95 3.76
N ALA A 48 -3.18 -1.75 3.20
CA ALA A 48 -4.50 -1.13 3.07
C ALA A 48 -5.42 -1.96 2.16
N VAL A 49 -4.90 -2.41 1.01
CA VAL A 49 -5.69 -3.24 0.10
C VAL A 49 -6.03 -4.57 0.75
N LYS A 50 -5.09 -5.17 1.49
CA LYS A 50 -5.35 -6.40 2.24
C LYS A 50 -6.40 -6.19 3.32
N ALA A 51 -6.45 -5.00 3.94
CA ALA A 51 -7.51 -4.67 4.88
C ALA A 51 -8.89 -4.78 4.22
N LEU A 52 -9.04 -4.25 3.02
CA LEU A 52 -10.31 -4.34 2.30
C LEU A 52 -10.64 -5.80 1.95
N LEU A 53 -9.64 -6.56 1.49
CA LEU A 53 -9.85 -7.99 1.18
C LEU A 53 -10.32 -8.77 2.42
N HIS A 54 -9.70 -8.52 3.58
CA HIS A 54 -10.14 -9.13 4.84
C HIS A 54 -11.57 -8.72 5.19
N GLY A 55 -11.90 -7.45 5.03
CA GLY A 55 -13.25 -6.95 5.31
C GLY A 55 -14.31 -7.58 4.41
N LEU A 56 -13.94 -7.88 3.18
CA LEU A 56 -14.83 -8.54 2.22
C LEU A 56 -14.84 -10.07 2.36
N GLY A 57 -13.95 -10.62 3.17
CA GLY A 57 -13.85 -12.07 3.33
C GLY A 57 -13.23 -12.79 2.13
N VAL A 58 -12.38 -12.07 1.38
CA VAL A 58 -11.68 -12.60 0.20
C VAL A 58 -10.22 -12.86 0.58
N GLY A 59 -9.56 -13.77 -0.11
CA GLY A 59 -8.16 -14.09 0.14
C GLY A 59 -7.23 -12.91 -0.12
N ALA A 60 -6.23 -12.73 0.76
CA ALA A 60 -5.30 -11.59 0.72
C ALA A 60 -3.86 -12.12 0.65
N TRP A 61 -3.47 -12.67 -0.50
CA TRP A 61 -2.20 -13.35 -0.69
C TRP A 61 -1.23 -12.53 -1.55
N GLY A 62 0.06 -12.63 -1.21
CA GLY A 62 1.12 -12.06 -2.03
C GLY A 62 1.44 -10.62 -1.69
N HIS A 63 2.32 -10.02 -2.50
CA HIS A 63 2.87 -8.69 -2.28
C HIS A 63 2.66 -7.75 -3.47
N SER A 64 2.01 -8.20 -4.53
CA SER A 64 1.75 -7.37 -5.70
C SER A 64 0.43 -6.62 -5.51
N LEU A 65 0.52 -5.30 -5.39
CA LEU A 65 -0.65 -4.43 -5.35
C LEU A 65 -1.51 -4.58 -6.59
N VAL A 66 -0.86 -4.67 -7.76
CA VAL A 66 -1.58 -4.83 -9.02
C VAL A 66 -2.45 -6.09 -8.97
N GLU A 67 -1.88 -7.22 -8.59
CA GLU A 67 -2.63 -8.48 -8.51
C GLU A 67 -3.77 -8.41 -7.49
N LEU A 68 -3.50 -7.84 -6.31
CA LEU A 68 -4.53 -7.69 -5.29
C LEU A 68 -5.68 -6.82 -5.77
N LEU A 69 -5.39 -5.70 -6.40
CA LEU A 69 -6.41 -4.80 -6.92
C LEU A 69 -7.17 -5.38 -8.11
N GLU A 70 -6.54 -6.25 -8.91
CA GLU A 70 -7.22 -6.97 -9.98
C GLU A 70 -8.38 -7.80 -9.45
N THR A 71 -8.25 -8.36 -8.26
CA THR A 71 -9.33 -9.13 -7.63
C THR A 71 -10.48 -8.26 -7.14
N LEU A 72 -10.30 -6.93 -7.14
CA LEU A 72 -11.26 -5.96 -6.62
C LEU A 72 -11.89 -5.09 -7.70
N LYS A 73 -11.84 -5.51 -8.97
CA LYS A 73 -12.42 -4.74 -10.07
C LYS A 73 -13.92 -4.49 -9.88
N ASN A 74 -14.62 -5.42 -9.25
CA ASN A 74 -16.04 -5.24 -8.90
C ASN A 74 -16.26 -4.15 -7.84
N GLN A 75 -15.18 -3.69 -7.19
CA GLN A 75 -15.21 -2.57 -6.24
C GLN A 75 -14.74 -1.26 -6.88
N GLY A 76 -14.51 -1.25 -8.19
CA GLY A 76 -14.06 -0.06 -8.90
C GLY A 76 -12.58 0.26 -8.73
N SER A 77 -11.73 -0.78 -8.70
CA SER A 77 -10.31 -0.62 -8.41
C SER A 77 -9.44 -0.18 -9.60
N GLU A 78 -10.00 -0.07 -10.81
CA GLU A 78 -9.21 0.17 -12.02
C GLU A 78 -8.33 1.42 -11.94
N GLU A 79 -8.85 2.52 -11.39
CA GLU A 79 -8.06 3.74 -11.25
C GLU A 79 -6.89 3.55 -10.28
N MET A 80 -7.07 2.73 -9.27
CA MET A 80 -6.02 2.47 -8.28
C MET A 80 -4.91 1.60 -8.84
N ILE A 81 -5.21 0.76 -9.83
CA ILE A 81 -4.20 -0.09 -10.48
C ILE A 81 -3.12 0.75 -11.15
N VAL A 82 -3.49 1.92 -11.68
CA VAL A 82 -2.51 2.83 -12.28
C VAL A 82 -1.43 3.24 -11.26
N TYR A 83 -1.84 3.56 -10.05
CA TYR A 83 -0.91 3.91 -8.97
C TYR A 83 -0.12 2.69 -8.49
N ALA A 84 -0.79 1.55 -8.44
CA ALA A 84 -0.18 0.30 -7.97
C ALA A 84 0.99 -0.15 -8.84
N ARG A 85 0.92 0.09 -10.15
CA ARG A 85 2.01 -0.29 -11.06
C ARG A 85 3.32 0.36 -10.67
N GLU A 86 3.31 1.64 -10.34
CA GLU A 86 4.54 2.30 -9.91
C GLU A 86 4.94 1.85 -8.51
N LEU A 87 4.00 1.74 -7.59
CA LEU A 87 4.31 1.33 -6.23
C LEU A 87 4.96 -0.05 -6.18
N ASP A 88 4.47 -1.00 -6.97
CA ASP A 88 5.05 -2.35 -7.01
C ASP A 88 6.50 -2.36 -7.50
N ARG A 89 6.90 -1.38 -8.31
CA ARG A 89 8.29 -1.26 -8.75
C ARG A 89 9.25 -0.99 -7.60
N HIS A 90 8.75 -0.52 -6.46
CA HIS A 90 9.58 -0.21 -5.29
C HIS A 90 9.75 -1.38 -4.33
N TYR A 91 9.15 -2.53 -4.61
CA TYR A 91 9.19 -3.65 -3.67
C TYR A 91 10.60 -4.21 -3.48
N ILE A 92 11.27 -4.60 -4.54
CA ILE A 92 12.64 -5.13 -4.49
C ILE A 92 13.72 -4.07 -4.78
N PRO A 93 13.59 -3.25 -5.86
CA PRO A 93 14.66 -2.32 -6.23
C PRO A 93 14.98 -1.24 -5.20
N SER A 94 14.07 -0.96 -4.27
CA SER A 94 14.32 0.03 -3.23
C SER A 94 15.27 -0.47 -2.14
N ARG A 95 15.54 -1.79 -2.07
CA ARG A 95 16.26 -2.39 -0.95
C ARG A 95 17.53 -3.13 -1.32
N TYR A 96 17.66 -3.62 -2.54
CA TYR A 96 18.72 -4.56 -2.89
C TYR A 96 19.57 -4.07 -4.06
N PRO A 97 20.90 -4.02 -3.88
CA PRO A 97 21.83 -3.57 -4.95
C PRO A 97 21.78 -4.41 -6.22
N ASN A 98 21.46 -5.70 -6.10
CA ASN A 98 21.46 -6.59 -7.27
C ASN A 98 20.29 -6.35 -8.22
N SER A 99 19.40 -5.40 -7.91
CA SER A 99 18.37 -4.93 -8.85
C SER A 99 18.96 -4.02 -9.93
N TYR A 100 20.22 -3.62 -9.78
CA TYR A 100 20.90 -2.67 -10.68
C TYR A 100 22.21 -3.29 -11.19
N GLU A 101 22.63 -2.88 -12.39
CA GLU A 101 23.90 -3.31 -12.93
C GLU A 101 25.08 -2.81 -12.08
N SER A 102 24.94 -1.59 -11.55
CA SER A 102 25.96 -0.99 -10.70
C SER A 102 25.31 -0.06 -9.70
N GLY A 103 26.03 0.30 -8.66
CA GLY A 103 25.54 1.20 -7.62
C GLY A 103 24.66 0.50 -6.60
N TYR A 104 23.80 1.26 -5.98
CA TYR A 104 22.94 0.77 -4.90
C TYR A 104 21.63 1.58 -4.87
N PRO A 105 20.58 1.07 -4.23
CA PRO A 105 19.25 1.70 -4.32
C PRO A 105 19.21 3.20 -4.06
N ALA A 106 19.89 3.70 -3.03
CA ALA A 106 19.85 5.13 -2.69
C ALA A 106 20.29 6.03 -3.83
N MET A 107 21.14 5.54 -4.76
CA MET A 107 21.59 6.34 -5.91
C MET A 107 20.46 6.58 -6.93
N TYR A 108 19.46 5.73 -6.93
CA TYR A 108 18.38 5.75 -7.94
C TYR A 108 17.06 6.31 -7.42
N TYR A 109 17.03 6.69 -6.15
CA TYR A 109 15.84 7.23 -5.51
C TYR A 109 16.07 8.69 -5.11
N ASP A 110 15.08 9.52 -5.40
CA ASP A 110 15.11 10.93 -5.08
C ASP A 110 13.83 11.34 -4.34
N LYS A 111 13.79 12.60 -3.90
CA LYS A 111 12.66 13.14 -3.16
C LYS A 111 11.38 13.09 -3.96
N GLU A 112 11.45 13.42 -5.26
CA GLU A 112 10.28 13.42 -6.13
C GLU A 112 9.66 12.02 -6.25
N THR A 113 10.48 10.99 -6.41
CA THR A 113 10.02 9.61 -6.48
C THR A 113 9.33 9.21 -5.17
N ALA A 114 9.92 9.54 -4.03
CA ALA A 114 9.36 9.24 -2.71
C ALA A 114 8.03 9.96 -2.49
N GLU A 115 7.96 11.23 -2.82
CA GLU A 115 6.73 12.01 -2.66
C GLU A 115 5.62 11.48 -3.55
N ARG A 116 5.95 11.10 -4.78
CA ARG A 116 4.96 10.50 -5.69
C ARG A 116 4.46 9.16 -5.16
N ALA A 117 5.35 8.33 -4.64
CA ALA A 117 4.96 7.06 -4.03
C ALA A 117 4.00 7.28 -2.85
N ILE A 118 4.30 8.26 -2.00
CA ILE A 118 3.43 8.61 -0.87
C ILE A 118 2.07 9.09 -1.37
N ASN A 119 2.03 9.95 -2.37
CA ASN A 119 0.78 10.45 -2.93
C ASN A 119 -0.08 9.32 -3.50
N TYR A 120 0.53 8.37 -4.20
CA TYR A 120 -0.17 7.22 -4.74
C TYR A 120 -0.69 6.30 -3.64
N CYS A 121 0.12 6.11 -2.60
CA CYS A 121 -0.29 5.34 -1.43
C CYS A 121 -1.50 5.98 -0.75
N GLU A 122 -1.48 7.30 -0.57
CA GLU A 122 -2.60 8.02 0.04
C GLU A 122 -3.89 7.89 -0.78
N ALA A 123 -3.78 7.95 -2.09
CA ALA A 123 -4.93 7.75 -2.96
C ALA A 123 -5.55 6.36 -2.77
N ILE A 124 -4.70 5.34 -2.70
CA ILE A 124 -5.16 3.96 -2.47
C ILE A 124 -5.79 3.81 -1.09
N ILE A 125 -5.16 4.37 -0.05
CA ILE A 125 -5.69 4.31 1.31
C ILE A 125 -7.07 4.98 1.39
N ASN A 126 -7.22 6.15 0.77
CA ASN A 126 -8.51 6.85 0.77
C ASN A 126 -9.59 6.03 0.08
N TRP A 127 -9.25 5.42 -1.06
CA TRP A 127 -10.18 4.55 -1.77
C TRP A 127 -10.59 3.36 -0.91
N VAL A 128 -9.62 2.71 -0.25
CA VAL A 128 -9.89 1.57 0.65
C VAL A 128 -10.81 1.99 1.80
N ARG A 129 -10.52 3.12 2.43
CA ARG A 129 -11.30 3.58 3.57
C ARG A 129 -12.76 3.82 3.20
N MET A 130 -13.00 4.40 2.03
CA MET A 130 -14.36 4.61 1.55
C MET A 130 -15.11 3.29 1.37
N ARG A 131 -14.44 2.26 0.84
CA ARG A 131 -15.06 0.94 0.67
C ARG A 131 -15.31 0.25 2.00
N LEU A 132 -14.37 0.37 2.93
CA LEU A 132 -14.53 -0.23 4.26
C LEU A 132 -15.68 0.44 5.03
N GLU A 133 -15.83 1.76 4.91
CA GLU A 133 -16.95 2.46 5.54
C GLU A 133 -18.29 1.95 5.00
N LYS A 134 -18.37 1.70 3.70
CA LYS A 134 -19.60 1.18 3.08
C LYS A 134 -20.02 -0.17 3.61
N ILE A 135 -19.08 -1.00 4.05
CA ILE A 135 -19.39 -2.32 4.61
C ILE A 135 -19.44 -2.31 6.14
N GLY A 136 -19.35 -1.13 6.75
CA GLY A 136 -19.65 -0.96 8.16
C GLY A 136 -18.46 -0.70 9.09
N LEU A 137 -17.25 -0.55 8.55
CA LEU A 137 -16.11 -0.24 9.40
C LEU A 137 -16.22 1.18 9.95
N ARG A 138 -16.04 1.31 11.26
CA ARG A 138 -15.95 2.59 11.96
C ARG A 138 -14.57 2.74 12.57
N MET A 139 -13.90 3.86 12.30
CA MET A 139 -12.60 4.18 12.88
C MET A 139 -12.77 5.16 14.08
#